data_2f9bccdda73193136ed1d77bba184f2c
#
_entry.id   2f9bccdda73193136ed1d77bba184f2c
#
_cell.length_a   1.000
_cell.length_b   1.000
_cell.length_c   1.000
_cell.angle_alpha   90.00
_cell.angle_beta   90.00
_cell.angle_gamma   90.00
#
_symmetry.space_group_name_H-M   'P 1'
#
loop_
_entity.id
_entity.type
_entity.pdbx_description
1 polymer ?
#
loop_
_entity_poly.entity_id
_entity_poly.type
_entity_poly.pdbx_seq_one_letter_code
_entity_poly.pdbx_strand_id
1 'polypeptide(L)'
;MKRSLMSIAASVVACGMCLCAHGIPYTAKMVVKESSVTETKTAAEKGDAAAQFRYAEMLRDGRGVVKNMREAVRWTRKAADAGHAHAQCQMGLFYMNGLGVDKDEDKAVEWLNKAAAQNHVQAQYNLGVYYARFSDRKSRSLAMKWLNEAVKQDYADAQYNLAKLYLNSQHPTSREQGAGRRAISLLRRAAAQGNARAKEMLKELGVKE
;
A
#
# COMPACT_ATOMS: atom_id res chain seq x y z
N MET A 1 -34.80 31.28 -31.54
CA MET A 1 -35.29 29.93 -31.24
C MET A 1 -34.34 29.27 -30.21
N LYS A 2 -34.62 29.46 -28.93
CA LYS A 2 -33.95 28.82 -27.80
C LYS A 2 -35.02 28.13 -26.98
N ARG A 3 -35.18 26.82 -27.08
CA ARG A 3 -35.95 25.95 -26.18
C ARG A 3 -35.41 24.54 -26.32
N SER A 4 -35.29 23.88 -25.17
CA SER A 4 -35.12 22.43 -25.01
C SER A 4 -33.70 21.96 -24.65
N LEU A 5 -33.38 22.07 -23.35
CA LEU A 5 -32.43 21.18 -22.65
C LEU A 5 -32.62 21.28 -21.12
N MET A 6 -33.88 21.46 -20.69
CA MET A 6 -34.23 21.55 -19.26
C MET A 6 -35.42 20.70 -18.90
N SER A 7 -35.45 19.44 -19.33
CA SER A 7 -36.62 18.60 -19.07
C SER A 7 -36.36 17.10 -18.86
N ILE A 8 -35.19 16.73 -18.34
CA ILE A 8 -34.98 15.31 -17.94
C ILE A 8 -34.64 15.15 -16.44
N ALA A 9 -34.42 16.25 -15.72
CA ALA A 9 -34.13 16.19 -14.28
C ALA A 9 -35.36 16.17 -13.35
N ALA A 10 -36.58 16.25 -13.87
CA ALA A 10 -37.76 16.47 -13.06
C ALA A 10 -38.69 15.24 -12.91
N SER A 11 -38.37 14.05 -13.45
CA SER A 11 -39.26 12.90 -13.43
C SER A 11 -38.92 11.75 -12.49
N VAL A 12 -37.93 11.89 -11.60
CA VAL A 12 -37.56 10.82 -10.65
C VAL A 12 -37.91 11.18 -9.19
N VAL A 13 -38.58 12.31 -8.93
CA VAL A 13 -38.87 12.76 -7.54
C VAL A 13 -40.21 12.32 -7.01
N ALA A 14 -41.00 11.54 -7.76
CA ALA A 14 -42.34 11.17 -7.32
C ALA A 14 -42.55 9.64 -7.17
N CYS A 15 -41.80 8.99 -6.30
CA CYS A 15 -42.27 7.73 -5.70
C CYS A 15 -41.47 7.40 -4.42
N GLY A 16 -42.17 7.45 -3.28
CA GLY A 16 -41.81 6.71 -2.09
C GLY A 16 -41.13 7.51 -0.97
N MET A 17 -41.88 8.38 -0.30
CA MET A 17 -41.56 8.76 1.09
C MET A 17 -41.67 7.53 1.98
N CYS A 18 -40.52 7.00 2.39
CA CYS A 18 -40.43 6.16 3.56
C CYS A 18 -39.47 6.87 4.55
N LEU A 19 -40.09 7.51 5.54
CA LEU A 19 -39.39 8.20 6.63
C LEU A 19 -38.78 7.16 7.56
N CYS A 20 -37.48 6.99 7.53
CA CYS A 20 -36.73 6.30 8.57
C CYS A 20 -36.02 7.30 9.47
N ALA A 21 -36.08 7.04 10.78
CA ALA A 21 -35.79 7.92 11.93
C ALA A 21 -34.34 8.41 12.12
N HIS A 22 -33.58 8.70 11.12
CA HIS A 22 -32.25 9.35 11.20
C HIS A 22 -31.92 10.18 9.94
N GLY A 23 -32.78 11.07 9.55
CA GLY A 23 -32.47 12.34 8.87
C GLY A 23 -31.83 12.34 7.48
N ILE A 24 -31.43 11.20 6.88
CA ILE A 24 -30.93 11.14 5.50
C ILE A 24 -31.61 9.97 4.79
N PRO A 25 -32.42 10.23 3.75
CA PRO A 25 -33.10 9.16 3.04
C PRO A 25 -32.06 8.21 2.38
N TYR A 26 -32.30 6.91 2.51
CA TYR A 26 -31.48 5.82 1.96
C TYR A 26 -31.11 6.03 0.49
N THR A 27 -32.03 6.60 -0.28
CA THR A 27 -31.83 6.93 -1.70
C THR A 27 -30.73 8.00 -1.92
N ALA A 28 -30.66 9.03 -1.07
CA ALA A 28 -29.64 10.07 -1.20
C ALA A 28 -28.23 9.51 -0.92
N LYS A 29 -28.10 8.58 0.04
CA LYS A 29 -26.83 7.94 0.37
C LYS A 29 -26.34 6.98 -0.72
N MET A 30 -27.24 6.28 -1.41
CA MET A 30 -26.91 5.47 -2.59
C MET A 30 -26.54 6.32 -3.80
N VAL A 31 -27.30 7.38 -4.10
CA VAL A 31 -27.05 8.26 -5.23
C VAL A 31 -25.70 8.98 -5.09
N VAL A 32 -25.35 9.46 -3.90
CA VAL A 32 -24.05 10.09 -3.65
C VAL A 32 -22.90 9.07 -3.81
N LYS A 33 -23.11 7.79 -3.44
CA LYS A 33 -22.12 6.74 -3.58
C LYS A 33 -21.94 6.30 -5.04
N GLU A 34 -23.02 6.25 -5.80
CA GLU A 34 -22.99 5.92 -7.23
C GLU A 34 -22.36 7.05 -8.07
N SER A 35 -22.66 8.32 -7.78
CA SER A 35 -22.03 9.45 -8.47
C SER A 35 -20.52 9.45 -8.28
N SER A 36 -20.03 9.18 -7.05
CA SER A 36 -18.61 9.10 -6.76
C SER A 36 -17.89 7.98 -7.52
N VAL A 37 -18.52 6.82 -7.70
CA VAL A 37 -17.96 5.71 -8.51
C VAL A 37 -17.89 6.09 -9.98
N THR A 38 -18.98 6.66 -10.51
CA THR A 38 -19.08 7.08 -11.92
C THR A 38 -18.06 8.17 -12.24
N GLU A 39 -17.91 9.16 -11.37
CA GLU A 39 -16.92 10.22 -11.50
C GLU A 39 -15.49 9.66 -11.48
N THR A 40 -15.18 8.76 -10.53
CA THR A 40 -13.87 8.12 -10.44
C THR A 40 -13.57 7.29 -11.70
N LYS A 41 -14.53 6.52 -12.18
CA LYS A 41 -14.40 5.73 -13.41
C LYS A 41 -14.17 6.62 -14.63
N THR A 42 -14.95 7.69 -14.77
CA THR A 42 -14.83 8.64 -15.89
C THR A 42 -13.45 9.32 -15.89
N ALA A 43 -12.94 9.73 -14.72
CA ALA A 43 -11.60 10.30 -14.61
C ALA A 43 -10.52 9.26 -14.96
N ALA A 44 -10.68 8.02 -14.51
CA ALA A 44 -9.78 6.91 -14.84
C ALA A 44 -9.74 6.62 -16.34
N GLU A 45 -10.89 6.65 -17.01
CA GLU A 45 -11.02 6.47 -18.46
C GLU A 45 -10.36 7.60 -19.24
N LYS A 46 -10.34 8.82 -18.70
CA LYS A 46 -9.61 9.97 -19.25
C LYS A 46 -8.09 9.93 -19.01
N GLY A 47 -7.58 8.95 -18.31
CA GLY A 47 -6.14 8.75 -18.12
C GLY A 47 -5.57 9.31 -16.81
N ASP A 48 -6.40 9.81 -15.89
CA ASP A 48 -5.94 10.22 -14.56
C ASP A 48 -5.43 9.01 -13.77
N ALA A 49 -4.11 8.97 -13.55
CA ALA A 49 -3.45 7.83 -12.90
C ALA A 49 -3.91 7.62 -11.44
N ALA A 50 -4.21 8.69 -10.71
CA ALA A 50 -4.72 8.59 -9.35
C ALA A 50 -6.16 8.07 -9.34
N ALA A 51 -7.00 8.48 -10.28
CA ALA A 51 -8.35 7.95 -10.46
C ALA A 51 -8.34 6.49 -10.90
N GLN A 52 -7.43 6.13 -11.82
CA GLN A 52 -7.22 4.74 -12.25
C GLN A 52 -6.89 3.83 -11.04
N PHE A 53 -5.96 4.28 -10.18
CA PHE A 53 -5.61 3.53 -8.99
C PHE A 53 -6.78 3.44 -7.99
N ARG A 54 -7.50 4.54 -7.73
CA ARG A 54 -8.69 4.54 -6.87
C ARG A 54 -9.79 3.61 -7.39
N TYR A 55 -10.04 3.62 -8.71
CA TYR A 55 -11.02 2.74 -9.32
C TYR A 55 -10.61 1.26 -9.22
N ALA A 56 -9.31 0.98 -9.38
CA ALA A 56 -8.75 -0.34 -9.16
C ALA A 56 -8.97 -0.83 -7.72
N GLU A 57 -8.77 0.03 -6.71
CA GLU A 57 -9.06 -0.31 -5.32
C GLU A 57 -10.56 -0.59 -5.08
N MET A 58 -11.44 0.21 -5.69
CA MET A 58 -12.89 -0.04 -5.63
C MET A 58 -13.25 -1.43 -6.19
N LEU A 59 -12.69 -1.81 -7.33
CA LEU A 59 -12.89 -3.13 -7.95
C LEU A 59 -12.28 -4.26 -7.11
N ARG A 60 -11.12 -4.05 -6.50
CA ARG A 60 -10.46 -5.04 -5.63
C ARG A 60 -11.30 -5.34 -4.39
N ASP A 61 -11.82 -4.29 -3.76
CA ASP A 61 -12.50 -4.37 -2.47
C ASP A 61 -14.04 -4.54 -2.61
N GLY A 62 -14.60 -4.30 -3.79
CA GLY A 62 -16.05 -4.28 -4.03
C GLY A 62 -16.73 -3.02 -3.45
N ARG A 63 -16.02 -1.89 -3.40
CA ARG A 63 -16.53 -0.63 -2.84
C ARG A 63 -17.38 0.14 -3.85
N GLY A 64 -18.68 -0.07 -3.82
CA GLY A 64 -19.65 0.56 -4.73
C GLY A 64 -19.70 -0.04 -6.14
N VAL A 65 -18.88 -1.05 -6.41
CA VAL A 65 -18.82 -1.84 -7.65
C VAL A 65 -18.77 -3.33 -7.33
N VAL A 66 -19.13 -4.17 -8.28
CA VAL A 66 -18.92 -5.62 -8.13
C VAL A 66 -17.42 -5.90 -8.06
N LYS A 67 -17.01 -6.69 -7.05
CA LYS A 67 -15.62 -7.08 -6.88
C LYS A 67 -15.10 -7.83 -8.10
N ASN A 68 -14.02 -7.33 -8.68
CA ASN A 68 -13.39 -7.93 -9.85
C ASN A 68 -11.86 -7.76 -9.80
N MET A 69 -11.17 -8.78 -9.32
CA MET A 69 -9.71 -8.74 -9.14
C MET A 69 -8.95 -8.61 -10.47
N ARG A 70 -9.42 -9.27 -11.53
CA ARG A 70 -8.77 -9.18 -12.86
C ARG A 70 -8.81 -7.75 -13.40
N GLU A 71 -9.98 -7.11 -13.28
CA GLU A 71 -10.14 -5.74 -13.73
C GLU A 71 -9.39 -4.75 -12.83
N ALA A 72 -9.37 -4.99 -11.52
CA ALA A 72 -8.54 -4.22 -10.58
C ALA A 72 -7.06 -4.23 -10.98
N VAL A 73 -6.51 -5.40 -11.33
CA VAL A 73 -5.12 -5.52 -11.82
C VAL A 73 -4.92 -4.72 -13.11
N ARG A 74 -5.85 -4.78 -14.05
CA ARG A 74 -5.75 -4.02 -15.31
C ARG A 74 -5.69 -2.51 -15.07
N TRP A 75 -6.54 -1.99 -14.19
CA TRP A 75 -6.55 -0.57 -13.85
C TRP A 75 -5.33 -0.16 -13.01
N THR A 76 -4.91 -1.02 -12.07
CA THR A 76 -3.65 -0.79 -11.32
C THR A 76 -2.46 -0.73 -12.28
N ARG A 77 -2.40 -1.60 -13.29
CA ARG A 77 -1.34 -1.59 -14.29
C ARG A 77 -1.31 -0.29 -15.08
N LYS A 78 -2.47 0.20 -15.56
CA LYS A 78 -2.56 1.48 -16.27
C LYS A 78 -2.00 2.62 -15.41
N ALA A 79 -2.40 2.70 -14.14
CA ALA A 79 -1.88 3.70 -13.23
C ALA A 79 -0.37 3.55 -12.97
N ALA A 80 0.13 2.31 -12.86
CA ALA A 80 1.54 2.02 -12.64
C ALA A 80 2.40 2.39 -13.85
N ASP A 81 1.92 2.08 -15.07
CA ASP A 81 2.56 2.47 -16.33
C ASP A 81 2.58 3.99 -16.50
N ALA A 82 1.56 4.70 -16.00
CA ALA A 82 1.53 6.16 -15.92
C ALA A 82 2.40 6.74 -14.79
N GLY A 83 3.18 5.93 -14.09
CA GLY A 83 4.14 6.37 -13.08
C GLY A 83 3.59 6.52 -11.66
N HIS A 84 2.34 6.16 -11.37
CA HIS A 84 1.75 6.30 -10.04
C HIS A 84 2.41 5.35 -9.02
N ALA A 85 3.15 5.90 -8.05
CA ALA A 85 4.01 5.11 -7.15
C ALA A 85 3.26 4.06 -6.32
N HIS A 86 2.06 4.37 -5.80
CA HIS A 86 1.24 3.41 -5.07
C HIS A 86 0.79 2.26 -5.98
N ALA A 87 0.42 2.56 -7.24
CA ALA A 87 0.04 1.54 -8.21
C ALA A 87 1.23 0.64 -8.58
N GLN A 88 2.42 1.20 -8.74
CA GLN A 88 3.65 0.44 -8.96
C GLN A 88 3.94 -0.49 -7.78
N CYS A 89 3.85 0.01 -6.54
CA CYS A 89 3.99 -0.82 -5.34
C CYS A 89 2.95 -1.95 -5.32
N GLN A 90 1.70 -1.64 -5.63
CA GLN A 90 0.62 -2.63 -5.67
C GLN A 90 0.83 -3.68 -6.77
N MET A 91 1.32 -3.30 -7.96
CA MET A 91 1.70 -4.26 -9.02
C MET A 91 2.80 -5.19 -8.55
N GLY A 92 3.80 -4.67 -7.84
CA GLY A 92 4.83 -5.50 -7.21
C GLY A 92 4.25 -6.55 -6.26
N LEU A 93 3.30 -6.16 -5.42
CA LEU A 93 2.62 -7.09 -4.50
C LEU A 93 1.72 -8.10 -5.24
N PHE A 94 1.08 -7.70 -6.32
CA PHE A 94 0.29 -8.62 -7.15
C PHE A 94 1.17 -9.71 -7.75
N TYR A 95 2.31 -9.38 -8.32
CA TYR A 95 3.26 -10.36 -8.85
C TYR A 95 3.93 -11.20 -7.75
N MET A 96 4.25 -10.60 -6.59
CA MET A 96 4.85 -11.31 -5.46
C MET A 96 3.95 -12.45 -4.95
N ASN A 97 2.64 -12.20 -4.91
CA ASN A 97 1.65 -13.09 -4.31
C ASN A 97 0.80 -13.86 -5.34
N GLY A 98 0.92 -13.58 -6.64
CA GLY A 98 0.08 -14.20 -7.66
C GLY A 98 -1.39 -13.74 -7.59
N LEU A 99 -1.64 -12.48 -7.22
CA LEU A 99 -3.01 -11.95 -7.05
C LEU A 99 -3.53 -11.36 -8.35
N GLY A 100 -4.34 -12.14 -9.07
CA GLY A 100 -4.93 -11.74 -10.36
C GLY A 100 -3.93 -11.71 -11.53
N VAL A 101 -2.70 -12.11 -11.29
CA VAL A 101 -1.61 -12.38 -12.25
C VAL A 101 -0.84 -13.62 -11.80
N ASP A 102 -0.12 -14.25 -12.71
CA ASP A 102 0.79 -15.33 -12.33
C ASP A 102 1.92 -14.78 -11.44
N LYS A 103 2.31 -15.58 -10.43
CA LYS A 103 3.40 -15.21 -9.53
C LYS A 103 4.70 -15.08 -10.32
N ASP A 104 5.39 -13.93 -10.12
CA ASP A 104 6.64 -13.62 -10.80
C ASP A 104 7.46 -12.66 -9.91
N GLU A 105 8.46 -13.22 -9.22
CA GLU A 105 9.25 -12.45 -8.25
C GLU A 105 10.15 -11.41 -8.95
N ASP A 106 10.61 -11.67 -10.16
CA ASP A 106 11.45 -10.73 -10.92
C ASP A 106 10.64 -9.48 -11.31
N LYS A 107 9.44 -9.68 -11.86
CA LYS A 107 8.52 -8.58 -12.15
C LYS A 107 8.09 -7.85 -10.89
N ALA A 108 7.89 -8.56 -9.79
CA ALA A 108 7.58 -7.93 -8.51
C ALA A 108 8.68 -6.98 -8.08
N VAL A 109 9.94 -7.42 -8.12
CA VAL A 109 11.11 -6.60 -7.77
C VAL A 109 11.26 -5.41 -8.72
N GLU A 110 11.02 -5.60 -10.02
CA GLU A 110 11.06 -4.51 -11.00
C GLU A 110 10.05 -3.40 -10.66
N TRP A 111 8.79 -3.75 -10.40
CA TRP A 111 7.76 -2.79 -10.04
C TRP A 111 8.02 -2.12 -8.68
N LEU A 112 8.47 -2.89 -7.69
CA LEU A 112 8.83 -2.34 -6.38
C LEU A 112 10.02 -1.36 -6.50
N ASN A 113 11.02 -1.62 -7.36
CA ASN A 113 12.11 -0.69 -7.59
C ASN A 113 11.63 0.63 -8.22
N LYS A 114 10.69 0.59 -9.17
CA LYS A 114 10.09 1.81 -9.74
C LYS A 114 9.41 2.66 -8.68
N ALA A 115 8.63 2.05 -7.80
CA ALA A 115 7.99 2.75 -6.68
C ALA A 115 8.99 3.27 -5.64
N ALA A 116 9.99 2.46 -5.28
CA ALA A 116 11.01 2.82 -4.29
C ALA A 116 11.90 3.98 -4.77
N ALA A 117 12.18 4.07 -6.07
CA ALA A 117 12.88 5.21 -6.68
C ALA A 117 12.10 6.53 -6.54
N GLN A 118 10.78 6.46 -6.42
CA GLN A 118 9.90 7.60 -6.10
C GLN A 118 9.74 7.82 -4.59
N ASN A 119 10.62 7.24 -3.77
CA ASN A 119 10.60 7.35 -2.31
C ASN A 119 9.35 6.75 -1.64
N HIS A 120 8.68 5.78 -2.29
CA HIS A 120 7.51 5.11 -1.72
C HIS A 120 7.92 4.14 -0.60
N VAL A 121 7.61 4.49 0.64
CA VAL A 121 8.10 3.79 1.85
C VAL A 121 7.73 2.30 1.89
N GLN A 122 6.51 1.95 1.51
CA GLN A 122 6.06 0.56 1.50
C GLN A 122 6.83 -0.29 0.47
N ALA A 123 7.20 0.29 -0.69
CA ALA A 123 7.99 -0.41 -1.69
C ALA A 123 9.43 -0.62 -1.21
N GLN A 124 10.04 0.38 -0.56
CA GLN A 124 11.36 0.26 0.06
C GLN A 124 11.36 -0.84 1.13
N TYR A 125 10.36 -0.84 1.99
CA TYR A 125 10.18 -1.89 3.00
C TYR A 125 10.05 -3.29 2.36
N ASN A 126 9.18 -3.44 1.37
CA ASN A 126 8.94 -4.72 0.71
C ASN A 126 10.20 -5.25 -0.01
N LEU A 127 10.97 -4.38 -0.66
CA LEU A 127 12.28 -4.75 -1.22
C LEU A 127 13.25 -5.20 -0.14
N GLY A 128 13.29 -4.48 0.97
CA GLY A 128 14.13 -4.83 2.11
C GLY A 128 13.79 -6.21 2.67
N VAL A 129 12.52 -6.49 2.86
CA VAL A 129 12.03 -7.80 3.33
C VAL A 129 12.28 -8.89 2.29
N TYR A 130 12.10 -8.61 1.01
CA TYR A 130 12.39 -9.55 -0.07
C TYR A 130 13.85 -9.99 -0.05
N TYR A 131 14.79 -9.03 -0.06
CA TYR A 131 16.21 -9.33 -0.05
C TYR A 131 16.70 -9.96 1.27
N ALA A 132 16.03 -9.68 2.40
CA ALA A 132 16.37 -10.30 3.69
C ALA A 132 16.09 -11.81 3.76
N ARG A 133 15.39 -12.39 2.78
CA ARG A 133 15.15 -13.85 2.66
C ARG A 133 16.38 -14.62 2.23
N PHE A 134 17.34 -13.96 1.61
CA PHE A 134 18.55 -14.57 1.09
C PHE A 134 19.73 -14.35 2.04
N SER A 135 20.59 -15.36 2.17
CA SER A 135 21.73 -15.34 3.10
C SER A 135 23.03 -14.79 2.50
N ASP A 136 23.06 -14.56 1.18
CA ASP A 136 24.26 -14.06 0.53
C ASP A 136 24.55 -12.58 0.86
N ARG A 137 25.82 -12.21 0.76
CA ARG A 137 26.31 -10.88 1.14
C ARG A 137 25.68 -9.74 0.33
N LYS A 138 25.41 -9.97 -0.97
CA LYS A 138 24.84 -8.96 -1.87
C LYS A 138 23.39 -8.67 -1.49
N SER A 139 22.58 -9.72 -1.34
CA SER A 139 21.18 -9.61 -0.94
C SER A 139 21.05 -8.96 0.44
N ARG A 140 21.90 -9.36 1.41
CA ARG A 140 21.94 -8.72 2.73
C ARG A 140 22.24 -7.22 2.64
N SER A 141 23.19 -6.81 1.80
CA SER A 141 23.51 -5.40 1.59
C SER A 141 22.33 -4.62 1.00
N LEU A 142 21.61 -5.22 0.02
CA LEU A 142 20.41 -4.65 -0.57
C LEU A 142 19.26 -4.55 0.44
N ALA A 143 19.07 -5.58 1.27
CA ALA A 143 18.08 -5.55 2.35
C ALA A 143 18.34 -4.40 3.32
N MET A 144 19.59 -4.25 3.79
CA MET A 144 19.98 -3.16 4.67
C MET A 144 19.80 -1.79 4.01
N LYS A 145 20.17 -1.65 2.73
CA LYS A 145 19.96 -0.41 1.97
C LYS A 145 18.49 0.00 1.99
N TRP A 146 17.60 -0.88 1.54
CA TRP A 146 16.19 -0.55 1.38
C TRP A 146 15.47 -0.36 2.72
N LEU A 147 15.78 -1.18 3.72
CA LEU A 147 15.23 -0.99 5.07
C LEU A 147 15.72 0.34 5.68
N ASN A 148 16.97 0.75 5.47
CA ASN A 148 17.45 2.05 5.94
C ASN A 148 16.69 3.21 5.28
N GLU A 149 16.40 3.14 3.98
CA GLU A 149 15.58 4.17 3.32
C GLU A 149 14.17 4.28 3.95
N ALA A 150 13.53 3.15 4.23
CA ALA A 150 12.25 3.14 4.92
C ALA A 150 12.34 3.62 6.39
N VAL A 151 13.44 3.33 7.08
CA VAL A 151 13.73 3.81 8.46
C VAL A 151 13.92 5.33 8.50
N LYS A 152 14.50 5.94 7.48
CA LYS A 152 14.60 7.41 7.36
C LYS A 152 13.21 8.07 7.32
N GLN A 153 12.21 7.36 6.82
CA GLN A 153 10.80 7.79 6.80
C GLN A 153 10.03 7.34 8.06
N ASP A 154 10.75 6.93 9.10
CA ASP A 154 10.22 6.49 10.40
C ASP A 154 9.25 5.31 10.34
N TYR A 155 9.38 4.40 9.36
CA TYR A 155 8.50 3.25 9.18
C TYR A 155 8.81 2.15 10.21
N ALA A 156 7.88 1.90 11.15
CA ALA A 156 8.08 1.02 12.31
C ALA A 156 8.44 -0.42 11.94
N ASP A 157 7.79 -1.00 10.92
CA ASP A 157 8.10 -2.36 10.48
C ASP A 157 9.49 -2.48 9.86
N ALA A 158 9.99 -1.42 9.21
CA ALA A 158 11.35 -1.38 8.68
C ALA A 158 12.38 -1.27 9.82
N GLN A 159 12.09 -0.49 10.86
CA GLN A 159 12.93 -0.39 12.06
C GLN A 159 13.08 -1.77 12.73
N TYR A 160 11.97 -2.49 12.90
CA TYR A 160 11.98 -3.86 13.45
C TYR A 160 12.81 -4.82 12.57
N ASN A 161 12.57 -4.85 11.25
CA ASN A 161 13.27 -5.77 10.37
C ASN A 161 14.76 -5.43 10.23
N LEU A 162 15.13 -4.15 10.22
CA LEU A 162 16.53 -3.73 10.21
C LEU A 162 17.24 -4.13 11.52
N ALA A 163 16.55 -4.00 12.65
CA ALA A 163 17.08 -4.47 13.94
C ALA A 163 17.36 -5.98 13.92
N LYS A 164 16.44 -6.79 13.37
CA LYS A 164 16.67 -8.23 13.18
C LYS A 164 17.92 -8.52 12.35
N LEU A 165 18.12 -7.79 11.26
CA LEU A 165 19.32 -7.95 10.43
C LEU A 165 20.59 -7.64 11.19
N TYR A 166 20.58 -6.63 12.08
CA TYR A 166 21.72 -6.34 12.95
C TYR A 166 21.97 -7.43 13.98
N LEU A 167 20.93 -7.99 14.59
CA LEU A 167 21.05 -9.05 15.59
C LEU A 167 21.50 -10.39 14.99
N ASN A 168 21.07 -10.69 13.76
CA ASN A 168 21.42 -11.93 13.05
C ASN A 168 22.82 -11.91 12.41
N SER A 169 23.61 -10.88 12.66
CA SER A 169 25.01 -10.82 12.22
C SER A 169 25.85 -11.82 13.00
N GLN A 170 26.20 -12.96 12.40
CA GLN A 170 26.94 -14.05 13.06
C GLN A 170 28.45 -13.78 13.25
N HIS A 171 28.96 -12.61 12.93
CA HIS A 171 30.38 -12.27 13.12
C HIS A 171 30.54 -10.96 13.87
N PRO A 172 31.00 -11.01 15.14
CA PRO A 172 31.30 -9.83 15.93
C PRO A 172 32.63 -9.21 15.50
N THR A 173 32.65 -8.49 14.38
CA THR A 173 33.76 -7.59 14.11
C THR A 173 33.61 -6.32 14.96
N SER A 174 34.69 -5.59 15.22
CA SER A 174 34.67 -4.35 16.03
C SER A 174 33.64 -3.31 15.55
N ARG A 175 33.22 -3.37 14.30
CA ARG A 175 32.10 -2.61 13.74
C ARG A 175 30.72 -3.07 14.25
N GLU A 176 30.62 -4.30 14.71
CA GLU A 176 29.39 -4.97 15.15
C GLU A 176 29.10 -4.83 16.64
N GLN A 177 30.07 -4.43 17.46
CA GLN A 177 29.80 -4.05 18.86
C GLN A 177 28.81 -2.87 18.95
N GLY A 178 28.71 -2.04 17.89
CA GLY A 178 27.68 -1.05 17.73
C GLY A 178 26.34 -1.59 17.19
N ALA A 179 26.32 -2.78 16.58
CA ALA A 179 25.13 -3.34 15.93
C ALA A 179 24.03 -3.66 16.94
N GLY A 180 24.37 -4.27 18.07
CA GLY A 180 23.40 -4.54 19.14
C GLY A 180 22.77 -3.26 19.70
N ARG A 181 23.56 -2.22 19.95
CA ARG A 181 23.05 -0.92 20.42
C ARG A 181 22.12 -0.27 19.38
N ARG A 182 22.48 -0.36 18.09
CA ARG A 182 21.64 0.15 16.98
C ARG A 182 20.35 -0.64 16.88
N ALA A 183 20.40 -1.97 17.00
CA ALA A 183 19.22 -2.83 16.99
C ALA A 183 18.26 -2.46 18.13
N ILE A 184 18.77 -2.32 19.37
CA ILE A 184 17.93 -1.93 20.52
C ILE A 184 17.33 -0.54 20.30
N SER A 185 18.07 0.43 19.78
CA SER A 185 17.54 1.76 19.47
C SER A 185 16.41 1.70 18.44
N LEU A 186 16.57 0.91 17.37
CA LEU A 186 15.53 0.72 16.36
C LEU A 186 14.30 0.02 16.93
N LEU A 187 14.49 -1.01 17.75
CA LEU A 187 13.39 -1.72 18.41
C LEU A 187 12.59 -0.80 19.35
N ARG A 188 13.27 0.05 20.13
CA ARG A 188 12.61 1.04 20.99
C ARG A 188 11.78 2.02 20.17
N ARG A 189 12.30 2.52 19.05
CA ARG A 189 11.56 3.41 18.15
C ARG A 189 10.33 2.71 17.57
N ALA A 190 10.47 1.49 17.08
CA ALA A 190 9.35 0.70 16.56
C ALA A 190 8.30 0.39 17.65
N ALA A 191 8.75 0.05 18.86
CA ALA A 191 7.88 -0.23 20.00
C ALA A 191 7.07 1.01 20.43
N ALA A 192 7.71 2.19 20.44
CA ALA A 192 7.05 3.46 20.73
C ALA A 192 5.94 3.80 19.70
N GLN A 193 6.07 3.33 18.46
CA GLN A 193 5.05 3.45 17.43
C GLN A 193 3.98 2.32 17.49
N GLY A 194 4.02 1.47 18.53
CA GLY A 194 3.03 0.42 18.72
C GLY A 194 3.37 -0.91 18.02
N ASN A 195 4.58 -1.10 17.48
CA ASN A 195 4.96 -2.37 16.86
C ASN A 195 5.09 -3.47 17.95
N ALA A 196 4.10 -4.39 17.98
CA ALA A 196 4.03 -5.45 19.00
C ALA A 196 5.23 -6.41 18.92
N ARG A 197 5.72 -6.72 17.71
CA ARG A 197 6.89 -7.60 17.52
C ARG A 197 8.18 -6.97 18.07
N ALA A 198 8.31 -5.65 17.99
CA ALA A 198 9.44 -4.94 18.55
C ALA A 198 9.41 -4.94 20.08
N LYS A 199 8.23 -4.77 20.69
CA LYS A 199 8.05 -4.88 22.14
C LYS A 199 8.43 -6.27 22.67
N GLU A 200 7.94 -7.31 22.00
CA GLU A 200 8.25 -8.69 22.39
C GLU A 200 9.75 -8.98 22.27
N MET A 201 10.39 -8.56 21.17
CA MET A 201 11.84 -8.75 20.98
C MET A 201 12.67 -8.01 22.04
N LEU A 202 12.29 -6.80 22.46
CA LEU A 202 12.97 -6.09 23.56
C LEU A 202 12.87 -6.86 24.86
N LYS A 203 11.71 -7.46 25.16
CA LYS A 203 11.49 -8.29 26.32
C LYS A 203 12.36 -9.55 26.30
N GLU A 204 12.43 -10.25 25.14
CA GLU A 204 13.31 -11.41 24.93
C GLU A 204 14.78 -11.08 25.14
N LEU A 205 15.21 -9.87 24.74
CA LEU A 205 16.57 -9.38 24.93
C LEU A 205 16.86 -8.90 26.37
N GLY A 206 15.89 -8.97 27.30
CA GLY A 206 16.04 -8.50 28.69
C GLY A 206 16.20 -6.99 28.80
N VAL A 207 15.80 -6.24 27.78
CA VAL A 207 15.91 -4.77 27.75
C VAL A 207 14.66 -4.20 28.40
N LYS A 208 14.83 -3.49 29.52
CA LYS A 208 13.73 -2.76 30.17
C LYS A 208 13.28 -1.59 29.27
N GLU A 209 11.98 -1.39 29.20
CA GLU A 209 11.34 -0.25 28.52
C GLU A 209 11.79 1.09 29.09
#